data_e7ffdbc33a13318b92c6b44c2c5df4db
#
_entry.id   e7ffdbc33a13318b92c6b44c2c5df4db
#
_cell.length_a   1.000
_cell.length_b   1.000
_cell.length_c   1.000
_cell.angle_alpha   90.00
_cell.angle_beta   90.00
_cell.angle_gamma   90.00
#
_symmetry.space_group_name_H-M   'P 1'
#
loop_
_entity.id
_entity.type
_entity.pdbx_description
1 polymer ?
#
loop_
_entity_poly.entity_id
_entity_poly.type
_entity_poly.pdbx_seq_one_letter_code
_entity_poly.pdbx_strand_id
1 'polypeptide(L)'
;ITDFRTDYYLFLLPFLPLAGLLITWMYNKFSAVSLKGMSLVFETGQSKRNSIPLPLVPLVMIGTWITHLFGGSAGREGVAVQIGATLSHRIGRKFHFSNNERVLLITGMSAGFGGLFQTPLGAVFFALEVIVAGYLEYEALLPAFIASIVACITSHTLGLEKFSVNVTDTLDFTDYKVIIFLVIMGIAFGLVG
;
A
#
# COMPACT_ATOMS: atom_id res chain seq x y z
N ILE A 1 -8.04 6.85 -17.44
CA ILE A 1 -8.65 5.54 -17.10
C ILE A 1 -10.02 5.78 -16.44
N THR A 2 -10.11 6.68 -15.46
CA THR A 2 -11.36 6.92 -14.72
C THR A 2 -12.49 7.40 -15.63
N ASP A 3 -12.24 8.40 -16.44
CA ASP A 3 -13.24 8.96 -17.37
C ASP A 3 -13.71 7.91 -18.38
N PHE A 4 -12.76 7.22 -19.03
CA PHE A 4 -13.07 6.14 -19.96
C PHE A 4 -13.90 5.01 -19.28
N ARG A 5 -13.58 4.66 -18.05
CA ARG A 5 -14.37 3.68 -17.31
C ARG A 5 -15.78 4.18 -17.01
N THR A 6 -15.94 5.46 -16.65
CA THR A 6 -17.25 6.04 -16.34
C THR A 6 -18.18 6.02 -17.55
N ASP A 7 -17.64 6.24 -18.74
CA ASP A 7 -18.42 6.24 -19.98
C ASP A 7 -18.81 4.82 -20.45
N TYR A 8 -17.97 3.81 -20.16
CA TYR A 8 -18.15 2.45 -20.69
C TYR A 8 -18.31 1.37 -19.60
N TYR A 9 -18.65 1.73 -18.35
CA TYR A 9 -18.64 0.78 -17.22
C TYR A 9 -19.56 -0.42 -17.41
N LEU A 10 -20.77 -0.24 -18.00
CA LEU A 10 -21.71 -1.34 -18.25
C LEU A 10 -21.17 -2.35 -19.25
N PHE A 11 -20.35 -1.88 -20.20
CA PHE A 11 -19.72 -2.75 -21.19
C PHE A 11 -18.48 -3.45 -20.64
N LEU A 12 -17.69 -2.78 -19.81
CA LEU A 12 -16.45 -3.30 -19.26
C LEU A 12 -16.65 -4.28 -18.10
N LEU A 13 -17.67 -4.06 -17.26
CA LEU A 13 -17.92 -4.86 -16.06
C LEU A 13 -18.10 -6.37 -16.33
N PRO A 14 -18.83 -6.82 -17.38
CA PRO A 14 -18.94 -8.25 -17.69
C PRO A 14 -17.62 -8.94 -18.04
N PHE A 15 -16.60 -8.16 -18.46
CA PHE A 15 -15.27 -8.69 -18.78
C PHE A 15 -14.33 -8.77 -17.56
N LEU A 16 -14.77 -8.35 -16.38
CA LEU A 16 -13.98 -8.44 -15.14
C LEU A 16 -13.44 -9.86 -14.85
N PRO A 17 -14.20 -10.95 -15.04
CA PRO A 17 -13.66 -12.31 -14.88
C PRO A 17 -12.51 -12.62 -15.84
N LEU A 18 -12.59 -12.16 -17.09
CA LEU A 18 -11.51 -12.32 -18.09
C LEU A 18 -10.27 -11.51 -17.69
N ALA A 19 -10.46 -10.31 -17.14
CA ALA A 19 -9.38 -9.51 -16.56
C ALA A 19 -8.69 -10.25 -15.41
N GLY A 20 -9.43 -10.90 -14.53
CA GLY A 20 -8.91 -11.74 -13.45
C GLY A 20 -8.07 -12.92 -13.98
N LEU A 21 -8.55 -13.61 -15.00
CA LEU A 21 -7.79 -14.68 -15.66
C LEU A 21 -6.50 -14.17 -16.29
N LEU A 22 -6.55 -13.03 -16.96
CA LEU A 22 -5.37 -12.38 -17.56
C LEU A 22 -4.33 -12.02 -16.49
N ILE A 23 -4.75 -11.41 -15.38
CA ILE A 23 -3.88 -11.07 -14.26
C ILE A 23 -3.23 -12.34 -13.69
N THR A 24 -4.02 -13.37 -13.41
CA THR A 24 -3.52 -14.64 -12.87
C THR A 24 -2.53 -15.30 -13.82
N TRP A 25 -2.83 -15.33 -15.11
CA TRP A 25 -1.92 -15.84 -16.15
C TRP A 25 -0.61 -15.03 -16.19
N MET A 26 -0.69 -13.72 -16.13
CA MET A 26 0.48 -12.83 -16.13
C MET A 26 1.39 -13.10 -14.91
N TYR A 27 0.81 -13.21 -13.72
CA TYR A 27 1.59 -13.53 -12.52
C TYR A 27 2.24 -14.92 -12.61
N ASN A 28 1.50 -15.95 -13.04
CA ASN A 28 2.04 -17.30 -13.20
C ASN A 28 3.17 -17.37 -14.22
N LYS A 29 3.03 -16.62 -15.32
CA LYS A 29 4.03 -16.60 -16.40
C LYS A 29 5.33 -15.90 -16.02
N PHE A 30 5.23 -14.74 -15.35
CA PHE A 30 6.40 -13.90 -15.08
C PHE A 30 6.98 -14.11 -13.68
N SER A 31 6.16 -14.35 -12.69
CA SER A 31 6.61 -14.60 -11.32
C SER A 31 5.48 -15.18 -10.46
N ALA A 32 5.29 -16.48 -10.47
CA ALA A 32 4.27 -17.16 -9.65
C ALA A 32 4.42 -16.84 -8.15
N VAL A 33 5.63 -16.61 -7.69
CA VAL A 33 5.93 -16.22 -6.30
C VAL A 33 5.29 -14.87 -5.95
N SER A 34 5.19 -13.97 -6.92
CA SER A 34 4.57 -12.63 -6.73
C SER A 34 3.07 -12.69 -6.44
N LEU A 35 2.40 -13.83 -6.67
CA LEU A 35 1.00 -14.05 -6.25
C LEU A 35 0.80 -13.92 -4.73
N LYS A 36 1.84 -14.14 -3.93
CA LYS A 36 1.77 -13.93 -2.49
C LYS A 36 1.59 -12.46 -2.09
N GLY A 37 1.86 -11.53 -3.01
CA GLY A 37 1.64 -10.10 -2.79
C GLY A 37 2.30 -9.58 -1.52
N MET A 38 1.51 -8.99 -0.63
CA MET A 38 1.99 -8.41 0.63
C MET A 38 2.65 -9.42 1.58
N SER A 39 2.25 -10.69 1.51
CA SER A 39 2.89 -11.75 2.32
C SER A 39 4.38 -11.91 2.02
N LEU A 40 4.84 -11.61 0.79
CA LEU A 40 6.27 -11.61 0.47
C LEU A 40 7.04 -10.56 1.26
N VAL A 41 6.44 -9.38 1.43
CA VAL A 41 7.05 -8.29 2.19
C VAL A 41 7.18 -8.70 3.65
N PHE A 42 6.13 -9.28 4.22
CA PHE A 42 6.13 -9.76 5.61
C PHE A 42 7.09 -10.93 5.83
N GLU A 43 7.07 -11.95 4.94
CA GLU A 43 7.99 -13.07 5.02
C GLU A 43 9.47 -12.61 4.99
N THR A 44 9.77 -11.60 4.15
CA THR A 44 11.12 -11.03 4.05
C THR A 44 11.47 -10.21 5.29
N GLY A 45 10.57 -9.38 5.78
CA GLY A 45 10.77 -8.59 7.01
C GLY A 45 10.91 -9.46 8.26
N GLN A 46 10.29 -10.63 8.29
CA GLN A 46 10.43 -11.63 9.36
C GLN A 46 11.62 -12.57 9.17
N SER A 47 12.50 -12.29 8.21
CA SER A 47 13.67 -13.13 7.87
C SER A 47 13.33 -14.58 7.47
N LYS A 48 12.07 -14.84 7.10
CA LYS A 48 11.62 -16.14 6.58
C LYS A 48 11.96 -16.33 5.10
N ARG A 49 12.35 -15.26 4.43
CA ARG A 49 12.68 -15.23 3.04
C ARG A 49 13.81 -14.22 2.77
N ASN A 50 14.70 -14.58 1.85
CA ASN A 50 15.91 -13.78 1.56
C ASN A 50 15.71 -12.72 0.47
N SER A 51 14.62 -12.73 -0.29
CA SER A 51 14.45 -11.77 -1.37
C SER A 51 13.02 -11.60 -1.84
N ILE A 52 12.69 -10.37 -2.26
CA ILE A 52 11.45 -10.03 -2.96
C ILE A 52 11.77 -9.98 -4.46
N PRO A 53 11.04 -10.69 -5.33
CA PRO A 53 11.28 -10.67 -6.77
C PRO A 53 10.95 -9.30 -7.36
N LEU A 54 11.86 -8.70 -8.12
CA LEU A 54 11.66 -7.40 -8.77
C LEU A 54 10.45 -7.37 -9.73
N PRO A 55 10.10 -8.46 -10.46
CA PRO A 55 8.89 -8.49 -11.26
C PRO A 55 7.59 -8.19 -10.50
N LEU A 56 7.58 -8.27 -9.16
CA LEU A 56 6.44 -7.87 -8.35
C LEU A 56 6.00 -6.43 -8.66
N VAL A 57 6.93 -5.50 -8.85
CA VAL A 57 6.63 -4.08 -9.10
C VAL A 57 5.78 -3.88 -10.37
N PRO A 58 6.22 -4.25 -11.58
CA PRO A 58 5.39 -4.08 -12.76
C PRO A 58 4.13 -4.95 -12.72
N LEU A 59 4.17 -6.14 -12.13
CA LEU A 59 3.01 -7.01 -12.05
C LEU A 59 1.89 -6.42 -11.19
N VAL A 60 2.23 -5.87 -10.03
CA VAL A 60 1.22 -5.26 -9.14
C VAL A 60 0.66 -3.96 -9.74
N MET A 61 1.49 -3.17 -10.43
CA MET A 61 1.03 -1.96 -11.11
C MET A 61 0.05 -2.29 -12.25
N ILE A 62 0.45 -3.16 -13.16
CA ILE A 62 -0.37 -3.55 -14.31
C ILE A 62 -1.65 -4.27 -13.85
N GLY A 63 -1.54 -5.18 -12.88
CA GLY A 63 -2.69 -5.89 -12.30
C GLY A 63 -3.70 -4.94 -11.68
N THR A 64 -3.23 -3.93 -10.95
CA THR A 64 -4.10 -2.91 -10.37
C THR A 64 -4.78 -2.05 -11.44
N TRP A 65 -4.05 -1.64 -12.49
CA TRP A 65 -4.63 -0.87 -13.59
C TRP A 65 -5.69 -1.66 -14.35
N ILE A 66 -5.42 -2.93 -14.65
CA ILE A 66 -6.40 -3.82 -15.31
C ILE A 66 -7.64 -3.95 -14.41
N THR A 67 -7.47 -4.23 -13.13
CA THR A 67 -8.60 -4.36 -12.18
C THR A 67 -9.47 -3.09 -12.18
N HIS A 68 -8.86 -1.92 -12.07
CA HIS A 68 -9.60 -0.66 -12.08
C HIS A 68 -10.25 -0.35 -13.43
N LEU A 69 -9.61 -0.70 -14.54
CA LEU A 69 -10.16 -0.48 -15.88
C LEU A 69 -11.48 -1.24 -16.07
N PHE A 70 -11.54 -2.49 -15.61
CA PHE A 70 -12.73 -3.33 -15.72
C PHE A 70 -13.72 -3.17 -14.56
N GLY A 71 -13.56 -2.13 -13.74
CA GLY A 71 -14.51 -1.79 -12.66
C GLY A 71 -14.35 -2.61 -11.37
N GLY A 72 -13.31 -3.43 -11.27
CA GLY A 72 -12.97 -4.12 -10.03
C GLY A 72 -12.41 -3.18 -8.97
N SER A 73 -12.50 -3.59 -7.70
CA SER A 73 -11.90 -2.86 -6.58
C SER A 73 -10.54 -3.45 -6.24
N ALA A 74 -9.51 -2.61 -6.25
CA ALA A 74 -8.18 -2.97 -5.78
C ALA A 74 -7.64 -1.87 -4.88
N GLY A 75 -7.14 -2.26 -3.69
CA GLY A 75 -6.53 -1.32 -2.74
C GLY A 75 -5.22 -0.76 -3.30
N ARG A 76 -5.00 0.52 -3.07
CA ARG A 76 -3.76 1.21 -3.48
C ARG A 76 -2.67 1.12 -2.42
N GLU A 77 -3.07 0.93 -1.16
CA GLU A 77 -2.20 0.88 0.00
C GLU A 77 -1.15 -0.23 -0.12
N GLY A 78 -1.61 -1.46 -0.26
CA GLY A 78 -0.75 -2.62 -0.41
C GLY A 78 0.17 -2.53 -1.63
N VAL A 79 -0.31 -1.96 -2.72
CA VAL A 79 0.48 -1.74 -3.94
C VAL A 79 1.66 -0.81 -3.67
N ALA A 80 1.41 0.36 -3.06
CA ALA A 80 2.43 1.34 -2.75
C ALA A 80 3.49 0.79 -1.79
N VAL A 81 3.06 0.07 -0.76
CA VAL A 81 3.93 -0.59 0.22
C VAL A 81 4.80 -1.67 -0.46
N GLN A 82 4.20 -2.52 -1.30
CA GLN A 82 4.93 -3.56 -2.03
C GLN A 82 5.99 -2.97 -2.97
N ILE A 83 5.66 -1.91 -3.70
CA ILE A 83 6.59 -1.22 -4.59
C ILE A 83 7.76 -0.64 -3.78
N GLY A 84 7.46 0.13 -2.73
CA GLY A 84 8.47 0.76 -1.88
C GLY A 84 9.39 -0.28 -1.23
N ALA A 85 8.82 -1.33 -0.63
CA ALA A 85 9.58 -2.42 -0.03
C ALA A 85 10.48 -3.15 -1.02
N THR A 86 9.95 -3.48 -2.22
CA THR A 86 10.69 -4.22 -3.24
C THR A 86 11.88 -3.39 -3.76
N LEU A 87 11.67 -2.11 -4.05
CA LEU A 87 12.71 -1.22 -4.55
C LEU A 87 13.78 -0.98 -3.50
N SER A 88 13.40 -0.67 -2.26
CA SER A 88 14.34 -0.46 -1.16
C SER A 88 15.17 -1.70 -0.87
N HIS A 89 14.53 -2.87 -0.79
CA HIS A 89 15.24 -4.15 -0.63
C HIS A 89 16.24 -4.42 -1.77
N ARG A 90 15.85 -4.13 -3.01
CA ARG A 90 16.74 -4.28 -4.17
C ARG A 90 17.96 -3.34 -4.11
N ILE A 91 17.73 -2.09 -3.72
CA ILE A 91 18.80 -1.09 -3.53
C ILE A 91 19.74 -1.54 -2.42
N GLY A 92 19.19 -1.94 -1.27
CA GLY A 92 19.97 -2.42 -0.14
C GLY A 92 20.91 -3.58 -0.49
N ARG A 93 20.40 -4.55 -1.24
CA ARG A 93 21.23 -5.67 -1.71
C ARG A 93 22.30 -5.26 -2.71
N LYS A 94 22.02 -4.29 -3.59
CA LYS A 94 22.99 -3.79 -4.57
C LYS A 94 24.16 -3.07 -3.87
N PHE A 95 23.89 -2.36 -2.80
CA PHE A 95 24.90 -1.62 -2.03
C PHE A 95 25.45 -2.41 -0.83
N HIS A 96 25.12 -3.70 -0.71
CA HIS A 96 25.64 -4.61 0.33
C HIS A 96 25.29 -4.18 1.77
N PHE A 97 24.14 -3.53 1.97
CA PHE A 97 23.61 -3.21 3.30
C PHE A 97 22.94 -4.42 3.97
N SER A 98 23.56 -5.61 3.87
CA SER A 98 22.98 -6.88 4.29
C SER A 98 22.64 -6.95 5.79
N ASN A 99 23.35 -6.22 6.63
CA ASN A 99 23.09 -6.24 8.07
C ASN A 99 21.83 -5.47 8.49
N ASN A 100 21.25 -4.66 7.59
CA ASN A 100 20.12 -3.81 7.88
C ASN A 100 18.96 -4.00 6.86
N GLU A 101 18.81 -5.20 6.30
CA GLU A 101 17.78 -5.49 5.29
C GLU A 101 16.37 -5.15 5.79
N ARG A 102 16.07 -5.41 7.07
CA ARG A 102 14.79 -5.10 7.70
C ARG A 102 14.56 -3.59 7.79
N VAL A 103 15.56 -2.83 8.21
CA VAL A 103 15.49 -1.36 8.28
C VAL A 103 15.23 -0.76 6.90
N LEU A 104 15.91 -1.26 5.87
CA LEU A 104 15.70 -0.82 4.49
C LEU A 104 14.31 -1.16 3.97
N LEU A 105 13.80 -2.35 4.29
CA LEU A 105 12.46 -2.77 3.93
C LEU A 105 11.41 -1.82 4.52
N ILE A 106 11.50 -1.55 5.82
CA ILE A 106 10.61 -0.61 6.54
C ILE A 106 10.70 0.80 5.96
N THR A 107 11.91 1.26 5.68
CA THR A 107 12.16 2.55 5.04
C THR A 107 11.46 2.66 3.68
N GLY A 108 11.54 1.61 2.86
CA GLY A 108 10.84 1.56 1.58
C GLY A 108 9.32 1.52 1.71
N MET A 109 8.81 0.74 2.67
CA MET A 109 7.37 0.69 2.97
C MET A 109 6.84 2.07 3.39
N SER A 110 7.56 2.74 4.28
CA SER A 110 7.23 4.10 4.73
C SER A 110 7.23 5.11 3.58
N ALA A 111 8.24 5.04 2.70
CA ALA A 111 8.30 5.89 1.51
C ALA A 111 7.12 5.64 0.55
N GLY A 112 6.80 4.38 0.28
CA GLY A 112 5.69 4.02 -0.61
C GLY A 112 4.35 4.52 -0.07
N PHE A 113 4.08 4.26 1.20
CA PHE A 113 2.83 4.70 1.85
C PHE A 113 2.77 6.24 1.97
N GLY A 114 3.86 6.87 2.42
CA GLY A 114 3.95 8.32 2.59
C GLY A 114 3.79 9.07 1.28
N GLY A 115 4.40 8.58 0.20
CA GLY A 115 4.27 9.16 -1.13
C GLY A 115 2.85 9.06 -1.69
N LEU A 116 2.13 7.95 -1.42
CA LEU A 116 0.76 7.78 -1.88
C LEU A 116 -0.25 8.64 -1.13
N PHE A 117 -0.17 8.66 0.22
CA PHE A 117 -1.17 9.32 1.05
C PHE A 117 -0.81 10.73 1.49
N GLN A 118 0.43 11.14 1.26
CA GLN A 118 0.96 12.42 1.74
C GLN A 118 0.79 12.60 3.25
N THR A 119 0.97 11.51 4.00
CA THR A 119 0.88 11.45 5.47
C THR A 119 2.17 10.85 6.05
N PRO A 120 3.27 11.62 6.11
CA PRO A 120 4.59 11.06 6.45
C PRO A 120 4.64 10.41 7.83
N LEU A 121 4.05 11.02 8.85
CA LEU A 121 4.03 10.43 10.20
C LEU A 121 3.25 9.13 10.27
N GLY A 122 2.04 9.11 9.68
CA GLY A 122 1.23 7.90 9.63
C GLY A 122 1.94 6.76 8.88
N ALA A 123 2.66 7.09 7.81
CA ALA A 123 3.44 6.13 7.04
C ALA A 123 4.59 5.51 7.85
N VAL A 124 5.26 6.31 8.67
CA VAL A 124 6.36 5.85 9.53
C VAL A 124 5.83 4.86 10.56
N PHE A 125 4.84 5.25 11.35
CA PHE A 125 4.30 4.38 12.39
C PHE A 125 3.70 3.09 11.81
N PHE A 126 2.97 3.19 10.70
CA PHE A 126 2.47 2.02 9.97
C PHE A 126 3.60 1.06 9.59
N ALA A 127 4.67 1.57 8.97
CA ALA A 127 5.77 0.74 8.50
C ALA A 127 6.57 0.10 9.64
N LEU A 128 6.73 0.79 10.78
CA LEU A 128 7.42 0.28 11.97
C LEU A 128 6.68 -0.89 12.63
N GLU A 129 5.35 -0.88 12.60
CA GLU A 129 4.52 -1.84 13.33
C GLU A 129 4.07 -3.02 12.47
N VAL A 130 3.87 -2.80 11.15
CA VAL A 130 3.13 -3.75 10.30
C VAL A 130 3.85 -5.09 10.07
N ILE A 131 5.18 -5.13 10.19
CA ILE A 131 5.96 -6.36 9.93
C ILE A 131 5.78 -7.40 11.04
N VAL A 132 5.77 -6.95 12.29
CA VAL A 132 5.54 -7.81 13.46
C VAL A 132 4.59 -7.07 14.39
N ALA A 133 3.37 -7.55 14.50
CA ALA A 133 2.37 -6.95 15.37
C ALA A 133 2.86 -6.84 16.81
N GLY A 134 2.71 -5.65 17.41
CA GLY A 134 3.14 -5.37 18.78
C GLY A 134 4.64 -5.16 18.98
N TYR A 135 5.42 -5.10 17.90
CA TYR A 135 6.85 -4.80 17.96
C TYR A 135 7.20 -3.64 17.04
N LEU A 136 7.81 -2.60 17.58
CA LEU A 136 8.27 -1.43 16.83
C LEU A 136 9.77 -1.54 16.55
N GLU A 137 10.15 -1.47 15.29
CA GLU A 137 11.54 -1.49 14.83
C GLU A 137 12.14 -0.08 14.93
N TYR A 138 12.55 0.34 16.12
CA TYR A 138 13.05 1.70 16.39
C TYR A 138 14.30 2.07 15.58
N GLU A 139 15.13 1.11 15.18
CA GLU A 139 16.30 1.37 14.33
C GLU A 139 15.90 1.91 12.96
N ALA A 140 14.70 1.57 12.47
CA ALA A 140 14.18 2.07 11.22
C ALA A 140 13.49 3.44 11.33
N LEU A 141 13.28 3.98 12.54
CA LEU A 141 12.50 5.21 12.76
C LEU A 141 13.02 6.40 11.95
N LEU A 142 14.30 6.72 12.11
CA LEU A 142 14.90 7.87 11.45
C LEU A 142 14.97 7.73 9.91
N PRO A 143 15.49 6.61 9.37
CA PRO A 143 15.50 6.42 7.92
C PRO A 143 14.09 6.36 7.31
N ALA A 144 13.13 5.74 7.98
CA ALA A 144 11.74 5.70 7.54
C ALA A 144 11.10 7.10 7.52
N PHE A 145 11.39 7.91 8.53
CA PHE A 145 10.88 9.29 8.61
C PHE A 145 11.42 10.16 7.47
N ILE A 146 12.73 10.13 7.25
CA ILE A 146 13.36 10.89 6.16
C ILE A 146 12.81 10.44 4.81
N ALA A 147 12.74 9.14 4.57
CA ALA A 147 12.27 8.57 3.31
C ALA A 147 10.79 8.92 3.04
N SER A 148 9.95 8.88 4.08
CA SER A 148 8.53 9.22 3.97
C SER A 148 8.31 10.70 3.65
N ILE A 149 9.05 11.60 4.30
CA ILE A 149 8.98 13.04 4.01
C ILE A 149 9.44 13.33 2.58
N VAL A 150 10.58 12.78 2.17
CA VAL A 150 11.10 12.98 0.81
C VAL A 150 10.12 12.44 -0.22
N ALA A 151 9.55 11.25 0.00
CA ALA A 151 8.55 10.68 -0.90
C ALA A 151 7.27 11.53 -0.96
N CYS A 152 6.81 12.05 0.17
CA CYS A 152 5.66 12.94 0.25
C CYS A 152 5.90 14.25 -0.55
N ILE A 153 7.03 14.91 -0.34
CA ILE A 153 7.40 16.13 -1.06
C ILE A 153 7.51 15.85 -2.56
N THR A 154 8.21 14.77 -2.94
CA THR A 154 8.38 14.39 -4.35
C THR A 154 7.04 14.10 -5.02
N SER A 155 6.18 13.34 -4.36
CA SER A 155 4.85 13.01 -4.86
C SER A 155 4.00 14.26 -5.06
N HIS A 156 4.01 15.17 -4.09
CA HIS A 156 3.31 16.45 -4.20
C HIS A 156 3.84 17.33 -5.33
N THR A 157 5.16 17.45 -5.46
CA THR A 157 5.78 18.24 -6.54
C THR A 157 5.55 17.66 -7.94
N LEU A 158 5.34 16.36 -8.05
CA LEU A 158 4.96 15.67 -9.28
C LEU A 158 3.45 15.76 -9.60
N GLY A 159 2.68 16.48 -8.77
CA GLY A 159 1.26 16.75 -9.01
C GLY A 159 0.31 15.66 -8.53
N LEU A 160 0.75 14.76 -7.65
CA LEU A 160 -0.17 13.85 -6.99
C LEU A 160 -0.98 14.63 -5.94
N GLU A 161 -2.28 14.73 -6.15
CA GLU A 161 -3.17 15.37 -5.19
C GLU A 161 -3.47 14.43 -4.01
N LYS A 162 -3.49 15.01 -2.82
CA LYS A 162 -3.93 14.30 -1.62
C LYS A 162 -5.41 13.95 -1.75
N PHE A 163 -5.74 12.69 -1.54
CA PHE A 163 -7.15 12.29 -1.45
C PHE A 163 -7.80 12.99 -0.25
N SER A 164 -8.78 13.81 -0.50
CA SER A 164 -9.57 14.51 0.52
C SER A 164 -11.05 14.38 0.21
N VAL A 165 -11.84 14.14 1.23
CA VAL A 165 -13.30 14.17 1.16
C VAL A 165 -13.78 15.36 1.96
N ASN A 166 -14.47 16.28 1.29
CA ASN A 166 -15.10 17.39 1.97
C ASN A 166 -16.37 16.89 2.65
N VAL A 167 -16.33 16.85 3.98
CA VAL A 167 -17.52 16.58 4.79
C VAL A 167 -18.22 17.91 5.01
N THR A 168 -19.42 18.05 4.46
CA THR A 168 -20.19 19.32 4.49
C THR A 168 -20.68 19.66 5.90
N ASP A 169 -20.92 18.63 6.72
CA ASP A 169 -21.34 18.81 8.11
C ASP A 169 -20.18 18.52 9.05
N THR A 170 -19.77 19.51 9.81
CA THR A 170 -18.79 19.33 10.89
C THR A 170 -19.44 18.59 12.04
N LEU A 171 -18.91 17.42 12.38
CA LEU A 171 -19.32 16.69 13.58
C LEU A 171 -18.93 17.49 14.81
N ASP A 172 -19.92 17.88 15.60
CA ASP A 172 -19.66 18.50 16.91
C ASP A 172 -19.33 17.40 17.93
N PHE A 173 -18.05 17.21 18.22
CA PHE A 173 -17.57 16.23 19.19
C PHE A 173 -17.94 16.59 20.65
N THR A 174 -18.54 17.76 20.90
CA THR A 174 -19.08 18.10 22.24
C THR A 174 -20.48 17.55 22.41
N ASP A 175 -21.19 17.18 21.34
CA ASP A 175 -22.49 16.52 21.42
C ASP A 175 -22.33 15.05 21.84
N TYR A 176 -22.85 14.69 23.01
CA TYR A 176 -22.82 13.33 23.56
C TYR A 176 -23.46 12.29 22.61
N LYS A 177 -24.44 12.69 21.79
CA LYS A 177 -25.08 11.82 20.81
C LYS A 177 -24.08 11.38 19.74
N VAL A 178 -23.25 12.28 19.25
CA VAL A 178 -22.20 11.98 18.28
C VAL A 178 -21.21 10.97 18.86
N ILE A 179 -20.82 11.14 20.12
CA ILE A 179 -19.91 10.20 20.81
C ILE A 179 -20.55 8.81 20.92
N ILE A 180 -21.83 8.74 21.31
CA ILE A 180 -22.54 7.45 21.42
C ILE A 180 -22.62 6.75 20.06
N PHE A 181 -22.96 7.47 19.00
CA PHE A 181 -23.01 6.89 17.64
C PHE A 181 -21.63 6.41 17.16
N LEU A 182 -20.55 7.15 17.46
CA LEU A 182 -19.20 6.73 17.13
C LEU A 182 -18.80 5.43 17.86
N VAL A 183 -19.17 5.30 19.13
CA VAL A 183 -18.92 4.07 19.92
C VAL A 183 -19.71 2.90 19.36
N ILE A 184 -21.01 3.08 19.07
CA ILE A 184 -21.85 2.02 18.48
C ILE A 184 -21.27 1.60 17.12
N MET A 185 -20.86 2.56 16.28
CA MET A 185 -20.26 2.30 14.97
C MET A 185 -18.94 1.53 15.12
N GLY A 186 -18.10 1.93 16.08
CA GLY A 186 -16.85 1.22 16.38
C GLY A 186 -17.07 -0.22 16.80
N ILE A 187 -18.05 -0.49 17.67
CA ILE A 187 -18.44 -1.85 18.07
C ILE A 187 -18.95 -2.64 16.86
N ALA A 188 -19.83 -2.05 16.05
CA ALA A 188 -20.37 -2.73 14.87
C ALA A 188 -19.27 -3.10 13.87
N PHE A 189 -18.34 -2.21 13.59
CA PHE A 189 -17.20 -2.49 12.71
C PHE A 189 -16.24 -3.54 13.29
N GLY A 190 -16.00 -3.51 14.60
CA GLY A 190 -15.18 -4.52 15.26
C GLY A 190 -15.82 -5.92 15.29
N LEU A 191 -17.15 -6.03 15.23
CA LEU A 191 -17.85 -7.31 15.15
C LEU A 191 -17.88 -7.89 13.73
N VAL A 192 -17.80 -7.03 12.70
CA VAL A 192 -17.86 -7.45 11.28
C VAL A 192 -16.46 -7.71 10.70
N GLY A 193 -15.43 -7.00 11.17
CA GLY A 193 -14.03 -7.15 10.72
C GLY A 193 -13.30 -8.23 11.47
#